data_fdfe0ba24d640de26be78c9b39db5bc6
#
_entry.id   fdfe0ba24d640de26be78c9b39db5bc6
#
_cell.length_a   1.000
_cell.length_b   1.000
_cell.length_c   1.000
_cell.angle_alpha   90.00
_cell.angle_beta   90.00
_cell.angle_gamma   90.00
#
_symmetry.space_group_name_H-M   'P 1'
#
loop_
_entity.id
_entity.type
_entity.pdbx_description
1 polymer ?
#
loop_
_entity_poly.entity_id
_entity_poly.type
_entity_poly.pdbx_seq_one_letter_code
_entity_poly.pdbx_strand_id
1 'polypeptide(L)'
;MTPITSAAILGAGSLGTALAKLLTPKLSPIILVSNEASCADGINRDHRNPKYLTDITLAEHIRATTDHREAISHPLVIFAVPT
;
A
#
# COMPACT_ATOMS: atom_id res chain seq x y z
N MET A 1 0.19 -22.31 -13.75
CA MET A 1 -0.06 -20.87 -13.49
C MET A 1 0.47 -20.52 -12.11
N THR A 2 1.26 -19.45 -12.02
CA THR A 2 1.78 -18.98 -10.73
C THR A 2 0.73 -18.11 -10.04
N PRO A 3 0.34 -18.42 -8.80
CA PRO A 3 -0.62 -17.57 -8.11
C PRO A 3 -0.05 -16.19 -7.83
N ILE A 4 -0.94 -15.19 -7.81
CA ILE A 4 -0.59 -13.83 -7.42
C ILE A 4 -0.48 -13.81 -5.90
N THR A 5 0.71 -13.51 -5.39
CA THR A 5 0.97 -13.54 -3.95
C THR A 5 1.28 -12.18 -3.34
N SER A 6 1.63 -11.19 -4.19
CA SER A 6 1.97 -9.86 -3.72
C SER A 6 1.36 -8.81 -4.64
N ALA A 7 1.25 -7.58 -4.15
CA ALA A 7 0.65 -6.49 -4.90
C ALA A 7 1.30 -5.16 -4.58
N ALA A 8 1.27 -4.25 -5.55
CA ALA A 8 1.57 -2.85 -5.34
C ALA A 8 0.30 -2.04 -5.59
N ILE A 9 0.04 -1.06 -4.74
CA ILE A 9 -1.10 -0.16 -4.87
C ILE A 9 -0.55 1.24 -5.10
N LEU A 10 -0.82 1.79 -6.27
CA LEU A 10 -0.43 3.15 -6.61
C LEU A 10 -1.48 4.11 -6.08
N GLY A 11 -1.13 4.83 -5.03
CA GLY A 11 -2.02 5.76 -4.36
C GLY A 11 -2.28 5.34 -2.92
N ALA A 12 -1.71 6.09 -1.97
CA ALA A 12 -1.88 5.82 -0.53
C ALA A 12 -2.89 6.80 0.10
N GLY A 13 -3.96 7.11 -0.63
CA GLY A 13 -5.09 7.85 -0.10
C GLY A 13 -6.07 6.92 0.61
N SER A 14 -7.31 7.38 0.76
CA SER A 14 -8.33 6.59 1.46
C SER A 14 -8.59 5.26 0.76
N LEU A 15 -8.76 5.26 -0.56
CA LEU A 15 -9.06 4.04 -1.31
C LEU A 15 -7.89 3.06 -1.27
N GLY A 16 -6.67 3.53 -1.54
CA GLY A 16 -5.50 2.66 -1.54
C GLY A 16 -5.25 2.04 -0.18
N THR A 17 -5.39 2.82 0.89
CA THR A 17 -5.22 2.34 2.26
C THR A 17 -6.28 1.30 2.62
N ALA A 18 -7.54 1.55 2.24
CA ALA A 18 -8.62 0.60 2.48
C ALA A 18 -8.40 -0.70 1.72
N LEU A 19 -7.94 -0.62 0.46
CA LEU A 19 -7.64 -1.81 -0.34
C LEU A 19 -6.49 -2.62 0.27
N ALA A 20 -5.45 -1.96 0.75
CA ALA A 20 -4.34 -2.64 1.42
C ALA A 20 -4.84 -3.44 2.62
N LYS A 21 -5.69 -2.83 3.43
CA LYS A 21 -6.28 -3.49 4.59
C LYS A 21 -7.12 -4.70 4.17
N LEU A 22 -7.94 -4.51 3.15
CA LEU A 22 -8.86 -5.55 2.67
C LEU A 22 -8.12 -6.75 2.08
N LEU A 23 -7.02 -6.51 1.37
CA LEU A 23 -6.27 -7.56 0.68
C LEU A 23 -5.26 -8.27 1.56
N THR A 24 -5.02 -7.76 2.75
CA THR A 24 -4.03 -8.29 3.69
C THR A 24 -4.11 -9.81 3.91
N PRO A 25 -5.30 -10.42 4.08
CA PRO A 25 -5.35 -11.86 4.32
C PRO A 25 -4.91 -12.71 3.14
N LYS A 26 -4.90 -12.15 1.94
CA LYS A 26 -4.66 -12.91 0.70
C LYS A 26 -3.32 -12.61 0.05
N LEU A 27 -2.80 -11.41 0.26
CA LEU A 27 -1.59 -10.95 -0.43
C LEU A 27 -0.54 -10.47 0.56
N SER A 28 0.70 -10.87 0.33
CA SER A 28 1.84 -10.45 1.15
C SER A 28 3.12 -10.59 0.31
N PRO A 29 3.96 -9.57 0.24
CA PRO A 29 3.77 -8.24 0.80
C PRO A 29 2.83 -7.37 -0.03
N ILE A 30 2.37 -6.29 0.57
CA ILE A 30 1.62 -5.24 -0.13
C ILE A 30 2.44 -3.95 -0.01
N ILE A 31 2.66 -3.29 -1.14
CA ILE A 31 3.40 -2.03 -1.20
C ILE A 31 2.46 -0.92 -1.59
N LEU A 32 2.32 0.08 -0.72
CA LEU A 32 1.59 1.30 -1.03
C LEU A 32 2.57 2.32 -1.59
N VAL A 33 2.29 2.84 -2.77
CA VAL A 33 3.12 3.88 -3.37
C VAL A 33 2.45 5.23 -3.16
N SER A 34 3.11 6.09 -2.41
CA SER A 34 2.62 7.41 -2.04
C SER A 34 3.43 8.50 -2.75
N ASN A 35 2.79 9.62 -3.06
CA ASN A 35 3.50 10.79 -3.56
C ASN A 35 4.11 11.62 -2.42
N GLU A 36 3.78 11.31 -1.19
CA GLU A 36 4.21 12.06 -0.01
C GLU A 36 5.11 11.22 0.87
N ALA A 37 6.36 11.66 1.05
CA ALA A 37 7.34 10.95 1.87
C ALA A 37 6.87 10.82 3.33
N SER A 38 6.24 11.85 3.87
CA SER A 38 5.74 11.81 5.24
C SER A 38 4.67 10.75 5.44
N CYS A 39 3.83 10.53 4.43
CA CYS A 39 2.81 9.50 4.47
C CYS A 39 3.45 8.10 4.45
N ALA A 40 4.40 7.89 3.54
CA ALA A 40 5.12 6.62 3.45
C ALA A 40 5.87 6.30 4.76
N ASP A 41 6.56 7.29 5.29
CA ASP A 41 7.30 7.12 6.54
C ASP A 41 6.38 6.78 7.72
N GLY A 42 5.23 7.44 7.79
CA GLY A 42 4.25 7.18 8.83
C GLY A 42 3.69 5.76 8.77
N ILE A 43 3.37 5.28 7.57
CA ILE A 43 2.89 3.92 7.37
C ILE A 43 3.94 2.90 7.82
N ASN A 44 5.20 3.10 7.41
CA ASN A 44 6.28 2.17 7.74
C ASN A 44 6.61 2.17 9.23
N ARG A 45 6.52 3.32 9.89
CA ARG A 45 6.86 3.45 11.30
C ARG A 45 5.73 3.00 12.22
N ASP A 46 4.50 3.46 11.94
CA ASP A 46 3.38 3.33 12.86
C ASP A 46 2.35 2.30 12.42
N HIS A 47 2.48 1.73 11.23
CA HIS A 47 1.51 0.81 10.64
C HIS A 47 0.12 1.44 10.54
N ARG A 48 0.09 2.75 10.28
CA ARG A 48 -1.11 3.55 10.08
C ARG A 48 -0.81 4.65 9.09
N ASN A 49 -1.78 4.94 8.23
CA ASN A 49 -1.66 6.09 7.35
C ASN A 49 -1.86 7.35 8.20
N PRO A 50 -0.90 8.28 8.24
CA PRO A 50 -1.02 9.47 9.10
C PRO A 50 -2.03 10.50 8.60
N LYS A 51 -2.49 10.36 7.35
CA LYS A 51 -3.35 11.36 6.72
C LYS A 51 -4.74 10.83 6.37
N TYR A 52 -4.83 9.58 5.95
CA TYR A 52 -6.08 8.98 5.48
C TYR A 52 -6.40 7.73 6.28
N LEU A 53 -7.67 7.60 6.73
CA LEU A 53 -8.12 6.44 7.50
C LEU A 53 -7.21 6.16 8.69
N THR A 54 -6.94 7.20 9.46
CA THR A 54 -5.90 7.20 10.51
C THR A 54 -6.16 6.21 11.65
N ASP A 55 -7.40 5.76 11.81
CA ASP A 55 -7.77 4.80 12.86
C ASP A 55 -7.56 3.35 12.45
N ILE A 56 -7.25 3.10 11.18
CA ILE A 56 -7.06 1.74 10.68
C ILE A 56 -5.61 1.30 10.91
N THR A 57 -5.44 0.18 11.61
CA THR A 57 -4.13 -0.44 11.78
C THR A 57 -3.85 -1.34 10.59
N LEU A 58 -2.70 -1.14 9.96
CA LEU A 58 -2.26 -1.94 8.82
C LEU A 58 -1.35 -3.07 9.29
N ALA A 59 -1.39 -4.19 8.58
CA ALA A 59 -0.53 -5.33 8.92
C ALA A 59 0.94 -4.99 8.70
N GLU A 60 1.84 -5.65 9.42
CA GLU A 60 3.28 -5.38 9.36
C GLU A 60 3.88 -5.61 7.98
N HIS A 61 3.32 -6.50 7.19
CA HIS A 61 3.83 -6.77 5.84
C HIS A 61 3.37 -5.73 4.81
N ILE A 62 2.56 -4.75 5.21
CA ILE A 62 2.22 -3.61 4.36
C ILE A 62 3.30 -2.55 4.55
N ARG A 63 3.99 -2.22 3.46
CA ARG A 63 5.02 -1.19 3.43
C ARG A 63 4.61 -0.08 2.49
N ALA A 64 5.22 1.07 2.65
CA ALA A 64 4.98 2.19 1.76
C ALA A 64 6.29 2.75 1.21
N THR A 65 6.23 3.31 0.02
CA THR A 65 7.37 3.91 -0.65
C THR A 65 6.90 5.09 -1.49
N THR A 66 7.81 5.98 -1.82
CA THR A 66 7.56 7.01 -2.83
C THR A 66 8.15 6.63 -4.19
N ASP A 67 8.84 5.51 -4.28
CA ASP A 67 9.48 5.05 -5.51
C ASP A 67 8.50 4.20 -6.34
N HIS A 68 7.96 4.81 -7.39
CA HIS A 68 7.02 4.14 -8.30
C HIS A 68 7.61 2.91 -8.99
N ARG A 69 8.94 2.83 -9.09
CA ARG A 69 9.60 1.70 -9.75
C ARG A 69 9.41 0.41 -8.97
N GLU A 70 9.20 0.48 -7.66
CA GLU A 70 8.94 -0.72 -6.87
C GLU A 70 7.65 -1.41 -7.28
N ALA A 71 6.68 -0.67 -7.82
CA ALA A 71 5.40 -1.23 -8.22
C ALA A 71 5.56 -2.29 -9.32
N ILE A 72 6.47 -2.07 -10.28
CA ILE A 72 6.59 -2.96 -11.43
C ILE A 72 7.22 -4.32 -11.09
N SER A 73 7.77 -4.47 -9.90
CA SER A 73 8.32 -5.75 -9.47
C SER A 73 7.27 -6.70 -8.90
N HIS A 74 6.03 -6.24 -8.78
CA HIS A 74 4.93 -7.04 -8.23
C HIS A 74 4.01 -7.56 -9.33
N PRO A 75 3.48 -8.79 -9.17
CA PRO A 75 2.62 -9.38 -10.20
C PRO A 75 1.26 -8.71 -10.34
N LEU A 76 0.80 -7.99 -9.31
CA LEU A 76 -0.45 -7.24 -9.36
C LEU A 76 -0.18 -5.79 -9.03
N VAL A 77 -0.62 -4.89 -9.90
CA VAL A 77 -0.51 -3.45 -9.67
C VAL A 77 -1.91 -2.85 -9.74
N ILE A 78 -2.33 -2.18 -8.67
CA ILE A 78 -3.64 -1.57 -8.57
C ILE A 78 -3.48 -0.06 -8.58
N PHE A 79 -4.24 0.63 -9.44
CA PHE A 79 -4.24 2.09 -9.49
C PHE A 79 -5.39 2.61 -8.62
N ALA A 80 -5.04 3.24 -7.52
CA ALA A 80 -6.01 3.82 -6.58
C ALA A 80 -5.79 5.33 -6.46
N VAL A 81 -5.40 5.96 -7.56
CA VAL A 81 -5.14 7.40 -7.59
C VAL A 81 -6.42 8.15 -7.97
N PRO A 82 -6.62 9.37 -7.45
CA PRO A 82 -7.76 10.20 -7.84
C PRO A 82 -7.70 10.54 -9.33
N THR A 83 -8.84 10.58 -9.95
CA THR A 83 -8.95 10.96 -11.37
C THR A 83 -9.19 12.46 -11.55
#